data_0db71bd3434ca5960902ae7aa1a245a5
#
_entry.id   0db71bd3434ca5960902ae7aa1a245a5
#
_cell.length_a   1.000
_cell.length_b   1.000
_cell.length_c   1.000
_cell.angle_alpha   90.00
_cell.angle_beta   90.00
_cell.angle_gamma   90.00
#
_symmetry.space_group_name_H-M   'P 1'
#
loop_
_entity.id
_entity.type
_entity.pdbx_description
1 polymer ?
#
loop_
_entity_poly.entity_id
_entity_poly.type
_entity_poly.pdbx_seq_one_letter_code
_entity_poly.pdbx_strand_id
1 'polypeptide(L)'
;DGAWFRRAYDAFGKPVGSKECTEGQIFIEPQGMCVMAGIGKETGQAAQALKSVEERLDTKYGVVLHQPAYTSYQLNLGEISSYPPGYKENAGIFCHNNPWISCAEAVLGHGDRAFEVYRKTCPAYIEDISEIHRTEPYVYSQMVAGKDAPTFGEAKNSWLTGTAAW
;
A
#
# COMPACT_ATOMS: atom_id res chain seq x y z
N ASP A 1 -5.38 12.56 -11.27
CA ASP A 1 -5.00 13.76 -10.53
C ASP A 1 -3.70 14.42 -11.01
N GLY A 2 -3.13 13.96 -12.12
CA GLY A 2 -1.86 14.46 -12.64
C GLY A 2 -0.63 13.78 -12.04
N ALA A 3 -0.63 13.48 -10.74
CA ALA A 3 0.49 12.85 -10.05
C ALA A 3 0.28 11.36 -9.73
N TRP A 4 -0.96 10.88 -9.70
CA TRP A 4 -1.30 9.48 -9.47
C TRP A 4 -2.68 9.13 -10.06
N PHE A 5 -2.99 7.83 -10.15
CA PHE A 5 -4.29 7.34 -10.58
C PHE A 5 -5.31 7.44 -9.45
N ARG A 6 -6.47 8.01 -9.75
CA ARG A 6 -7.59 8.09 -8.82
C ARG A 6 -8.17 6.69 -8.56
N ARG A 7 -8.61 6.42 -7.33
CA ARG A 7 -9.18 5.13 -6.98
C ARG A 7 -10.60 4.93 -7.52
N ALA A 8 -11.48 5.86 -7.23
CA ALA A 8 -12.92 5.73 -7.54
C ALA A 8 -13.65 7.08 -7.44
N TYR A 9 -14.95 7.00 -7.67
CA TYR A 9 -15.91 8.00 -7.23
C TYR A 9 -16.92 7.33 -6.29
N ASP A 10 -17.37 8.06 -5.27
CA ASP A 10 -18.44 7.59 -4.40
C ASP A 10 -19.82 7.64 -5.09
N ALA A 11 -20.87 7.20 -4.39
CA ALA A 11 -22.25 7.18 -4.92
C ALA A 11 -22.80 8.59 -5.28
N PHE A 12 -22.16 9.64 -4.81
CA PHE A 12 -22.53 11.04 -5.08
C PHE A 12 -21.61 11.70 -6.11
N GLY A 13 -20.73 10.94 -6.75
CA GLY A 13 -19.77 11.44 -7.73
C GLY A 13 -18.58 12.19 -7.14
N LYS A 14 -18.35 12.13 -5.82
CA LYS A 14 -17.16 12.71 -5.19
C LYS A 14 -15.94 11.81 -5.41
N PRO A 15 -14.76 12.38 -5.67
CA PRO A 15 -13.57 11.60 -5.88
C PRO A 15 -13.10 10.89 -4.60
N VAL A 16 -12.58 9.67 -4.77
CA VAL A 16 -11.86 8.90 -3.75
C VAL A 16 -10.45 8.64 -4.28
N GLY A 17 -9.43 8.91 -3.50
CA GLY A 17 -8.05 8.79 -3.95
C GLY A 17 -7.59 9.99 -4.79
N SER A 18 -8.01 11.19 -4.43
CA SER A 18 -7.70 12.44 -5.09
C SER A 18 -7.01 13.41 -4.14
N LYS A 19 -6.12 14.26 -4.67
CA LYS A 19 -5.54 15.38 -3.92
C LYS A 19 -6.58 16.38 -3.37
N GLU A 20 -7.81 16.34 -3.91
CA GLU A 20 -8.93 17.15 -3.46
C GLU A 20 -9.54 16.62 -2.15
N CYS A 21 -9.27 15.36 -1.79
CA CYS A 21 -9.73 14.76 -0.55
C CYS A 21 -8.89 15.28 0.63
N THR A 22 -9.52 15.45 1.80
CA THR A 22 -8.79 15.80 3.03
C THR A 22 -7.97 14.59 3.52
N GLU A 23 -8.54 13.39 3.47
CA GLU A 23 -7.96 12.09 3.83
C GLU A 23 -8.10 11.12 2.67
N GLY A 24 -7.34 10.04 2.63
CA GLY A 24 -7.41 9.06 1.55
C GLY A 24 -7.11 9.68 0.18
N GLN A 25 -6.04 10.47 0.06
CA GLN A 25 -5.70 11.18 -1.17
C GLN A 25 -5.09 10.27 -2.23
N ILE A 26 -4.27 9.32 -1.81
CA ILE A 26 -3.62 8.35 -2.70
C ILE A 26 -3.79 6.95 -2.15
N PHE A 27 -4.08 5.98 -3.01
CA PHE A 27 -4.25 4.56 -2.70
C PHE A 27 -3.28 3.71 -3.53
N ILE A 28 -2.76 2.64 -2.94
CA ILE A 28 -1.78 1.75 -3.56
C ILE A 28 -2.34 0.98 -4.77
N GLU A 29 -3.60 0.51 -4.67
CA GLU A 29 -4.19 -0.42 -5.63
C GLU A 29 -4.23 0.13 -7.05
N PRO A 30 -4.76 1.35 -7.32
CA PRO A 30 -4.80 1.85 -8.69
C PRO A 30 -3.40 2.14 -9.25
N GLN A 31 -2.42 2.45 -8.40
CA GLN A 31 -1.06 2.69 -8.90
C GLN A 31 -0.45 1.38 -9.42
N GLY A 32 -0.44 0.34 -8.62
CA GLY A 32 0.09 -0.96 -9.02
C GLY A 32 -0.65 -1.54 -10.23
N MET A 33 -1.97 -1.62 -10.16
CA MET A 33 -2.80 -2.26 -11.18
C MET A 33 -2.77 -1.51 -12.52
N CYS A 34 -2.88 -0.18 -12.54
CA CYS A 34 -2.81 0.59 -13.78
C CYS A 34 -1.45 0.44 -14.47
N VAL A 35 -0.36 0.48 -13.71
CA VAL A 35 0.99 0.33 -14.28
C VAL A 35 1.20 -1.07 -14.82
N MET A 36 0.83 -2.12 -14.11
CA MET A 36 0.90 -3.51 -14.60
C MET A 36 0.06 -3.72 -15.87
N ALA A 37 -1.08 -3.02 -15.99
CA ALA A 37 -1.91 -3.02 -17.20
C ALA A 37 -1.35 -2.15 -18.35
N GLY A 38 -0.20 -1.50 -18.17
CA GLY A 38 0.44 -0.64 -19.18
C GLY A 38 -0.18 0.75 -19.29
N ILE A 39 -1.13 1.12 -18.43
CA ILE A 39 -1.80 2.42 -18.48
C ILE A 39 -0.83 3.52 -18.05
N GLY A 40 -0.73 4.56 -18.88
CA GLY A 40 0.11 5.72 -18.62
C GLY A 40 1.62 5.53 -18.85
N LYS A 41 2.04 4.39 -19.42
CA LYS A 41 3.45 4.11 -19.69
C LYS A 41 4.03 5.08 -20.72
N GLU A 42 3.34 5.28 -21.84
CA GLU A 42 3.81 6.13 -22.94
C GLU A 42 3.77 7.63 -22.60
N THR A 43 2.88 8.03 -21.68
CA THR A 43 2.71 9.43 -21.27
C THR A 43 3.61 9.81 -20.09
N GLY A 44 4.33 8.86 -19.49
CA GLY A 44 5.10 9.06 -18.26
C GLY A 44 4.26 9.08 -16.98
N GLN A 45 2.94 8.97 -17.08
CA GLN A 45 2.06 8.98 -15.90
C GLN A 45 2.27 7.76 -15.01
N ALA A 46 2.60 6.60 -15.57
CA ALA A 46 2.92 5.39 -14.81
C ALA A 46 4.13 5.62 -13.89
N ALA A 47 5.22 6.17 -14.42
CA ALA A 47 6.41 6.49 -13.64
C ALA A 47 6.12 7.55 -12.57
N GLN A 48 5.34 8.59 -12.90
CA GLN A 48 4.93 9.62 -11.93
C GLN A 48 4.06 9.04 -10.81
N ALA A 49 3.17 8.09 -11.13
CA ALA A 49 2.33 7.43 -10.13
C ALA A 49 3.16 6.59 -9.15
N LEU A 50 4.13 5.81 -9.63
CA LEU A 50 5.02 5.03 -8.76
C LEU A 50 5.93 5.93 -7.92
N LYS A 51 6.41 7.05 -8.47
CA LYS A 51 7.12 8.07 -7.70
C LYS A 51 6.25 8.62 -6.56
N SER A 52 4.97 8.88 -6.83
CA SER A 52 4.04 9.33 -5.78
C SER A 52 3.80 8.26 -4.70
N VAL A 53 3.81 6.97 -5.06
CA VAL A 53 3.78 5.86 -4.10
C VAL A 53 5.02 5.90 -3.22
N GLU A 54 6.21 6.02 -3.80
CA GLU A 54 7.47 6.09 -3.08
C GLU A 54 7.49 7.28 -2.09
N GLU A 55 7.11 8.46 -2.55
CA GLU A 55 7.14 9.69 -1.73
C GLU A 55 6.10 9.70 -0.61
N ARG A 56 4.93 9.07 -0.81
CA ARG A 56 3.78 9.23 0.07
C ARG A 56 3.39 7.98 0.85
N LEU A 57 3.52 6.80 0.24
CA LEU A 57 3.04 5.54 0.82
C LEU A 57 4.15 4.66 1.34
N ASP A 58 5.38 4.83 0.86
CA ASP A 58 6.47 3.96 1.25
C ASP A 58 6.91 4.19 2.71
N THR A 59 7.28 3.10 3.36
CA THR A 59 7.84 3.09 4.72
C THR A 59 8.95 2.05 4.83
N LYS A 60 9.64 2.03 5.94
CA LYS A 60 10.68 1.03 6.20
C LYS A 60 10.16 -0.42 6.31
N TYR A 61 8.86 -0.61 6.55
CA TYR A 61 8.24 -1.94 6.73
C TYR A 61 7.33 -2.36 5.58
N GLY A 62 7.22 -1.56 4.54
CA GLY A 62 6.39 -1.78 3.37
C GLY A 62 5.60 -0.55 2.97
N VAL A 63 4.78 -0.70 1.93
CA VAL A 63 3.97 0.37 1.37
C VAL A 63 2.58 0.34 2.00
N VAL A 64 2.14 1.45 2.63
CA VAL A 64 0.80 1.55 3.23
C VAL A 64 -0.28 1.62 2.17
N LEU A 65 -1.50 1.19 2.50
CA LEU A 65 -2.61 1.15 1.56
C LEU A 65 -3.01 2.51 1.01
N HIS A 66 -3.00 3.54 1.85
CA HIS A 66 -3.34 4.91 1.44
C HIS A 66 -2.79 5.96 2.40
N GLN A 67 -2.85 7.22 1.99
CA GLN A 67 -2.50 8.38 2.83
C GLN A 67 -3.29 9.62 2.42
N PRO A 68 -3.58 10.54 3.37
CA PRO A 68 -3.58 10.33 4.82
C PRO A 68 -4.56 9.26 5.29
N ALA A 69 -4.32 8.66 6.46
CA ALA A 69 -5.28 7.75 7.09
C ALA A 69 -6.58 8.49 7.46
N TYR A 70 -7.69 7.76 7.51
CA TYR A 70 -8.96 8.30 7.99
C TYR A 70 -8.95 8.40 9.51
N THR A 71 -9.28 9.58 10.03
CA THR A 71 -9.36 9.85 11.48
C THR A 71 -10.77 9.70 12.05
N SER A 72 -11.77 9.58 11.17
CA SER A 72 -13.17 9.36 11.53
C SER A 72 -13.87 8.45 10.52
N TYR A 73 -14.93 7.78 10.97
CA TYR A 73 -15.73 6.94 10.09
C TYR A 73 -16.43 7.76 9.00
N GLN A 74 -16.25 7.34 7.76
CA GLN A 74 -16.85 7.94 6.57
C GLN A 74 -17.97 7.04 6.05
N LEU A 75 -19.23 7.40 6.27
CA LEU A 75 -20.40 6.57 5.95
C LEU A 75 -20.43 6.09 4.49
N ASN A 76 -20.03 6.92 3.55
CA ASN A 76 -20.02 6.62 2.11
C ASN A 76 -18.79 5.84 1.63
N LEU A 77 -17.80 5.62 2.49
CA LEU A 77 -16.59 4.82 2.19
C LEU A 77 -16.60 3.46 2.89
N GLY A 78 -17.42 3.31 3.93
CA GLY A 78 -17.58 2.06 4.65
C GLY A 78 -16.33 1.62 5.41
N GLU A 79 -16.03 0.35 5.37
CA GLU A 79 -15.03 -0.31 6.23
C GLU A 79 -13.62 0.26 6.15
N ILE A 80 -13.19 0.82 5.01
CA ILE A 80 -11.84 1.41 4.90
C ILE A 80 -11.58 2.53 5.90
N SER A 81 -12.63 3.14 6.43
CA SER A 81 -12.54 4.20 7.43
C SER A 81 -12.95 3.77 8.83
N SER A 82 -13.30 2.49 9.04
CA SER A 82 -13.79 1.98 10.33
C SER A 82 -12.67 1.56 11.28
N TYR A 83 -11.50 1.21 10.74
CA TYR A 83 -10.36 0.81 11.55
C TYR A 83 -9.57 2.01 12.06
N PRO A 84 -8.83 1.86 13.17
CA PRO A 84 -7.90 2.89 13.62
C PRO A 84 -6.86 3.25 12.55
N PRO A 85 -6.36 4.49 12.51
CA PRO A 85 -5.31 4.89 11.59
C PRO A 85 -4.08 3.95 11.65
N GLY A 86 -3.59 3.56 10.48
CA GLY A 86 -2.48 2.63 10.34
C GLY A 86 -2.82 1.16 10.55
N TYR A 87 -4.11 0.81 10.70
CA TYR A 87 -4.52 -0.57 10.95
C TYR A 87 -5.49 -1.08 9.88
N LYS A 88 -5.34 -2.35 9.47
CA LYS A 88 -6.16 -3.00 8.45
C LYS A 88 -6.28 -2.12 7.19
N GLU A 89 -7.49 -1.97 6.67
CA GLU A 89 -7.77 -1.20 5.46
C GLU A 89 -7.52 0.31 5.63
N ASN A 90 -7.45 0.82 6.84
CA ASN A 90 -7.21 2.23 7.11
C ASN A 90 -5.70 2.54 7.20
N ALA A 91 -5.03 2.61 6.06
CA ALA A 91 -3.59 2.93 5.93
C ALA A 91 -2.63 1.92 6.59
N GLY A 92 -3.06 0.68 6.82
CA GLY A 92 -2.16 -0.43 7.14
C GLY A 92 -1.29 -0.82 5.94
N ILE A 93 -0.28 -1.66 6.19
CA ILE A 93 0.53 -2.30 5.13
C ILE A 93 -0.06 -3.68 4.91
N PHE A 94 -0.82 -3.87 3.84
CA PHE A 94 -1.25 -5.21 3.45
C PHE A 94 -0.15 -5.90 2.65
N CYS A 95 0.32 -7.04 3.15
CA CYS A 95 1.44 -7.74 2.52
C CYS A 95 1.10 -8.19 1.10
N HIS A 96 -0.15 -8.48 0.79
CA HIS A 96 -0.52 -8.93 -0.55
C HIS A 96 -0.68 -7.80 -1.59
N ASN A 97 -0.86 -6.56 -1.18
CA ASN A 97 -0.89 -5.41 -2.09
C ASN A 97 0.52 -4.91 -2.45
N ASN A 98 1.50 -5.16 -1.59
CA ASN A 98 2.87 -4.70 -1.79
C ASN A 98 3.53 -5.31 -3.05
N PRO A 99 3.37 -6.62 -3.37
CA PRO A 99 3.88 -7.19 -4.61
C PRO A 99 3.35 -6.52 -5.89
N TRP A 100 2.17 -5.92 -5.87
CA TRP A 100 1.66 -5.18 -7.04
C TRP A 100 2.54 -3.97 -7.37
N ILE A 101 3.09 -3.30 -6.36
CA ILE A 101 4.04 -2.21 -6.58
C ILE A 101 5.39 -2.77 -7.05
N SER A 102 5.88 -3.86 -6.44
CA SER A 102 7.10 -4.53 -6.90
C SER A 102 7.00 -4.96 -8.36
N CYS A 103 5.90 -5.59 -8.76
CA CYS A 103 5.64 -5.96 -10.14
C CYS A 103 5.54 -4.74 -11.08
N ALA A 104 4.86 -3.68 -10.63
CA ALA A 104 4.73 -2.44 -11.40
C ALA A 104 6.08 -1.76 -11.64
N GLU A 105 6.93 -1.70 -10.63
CA GLU A 105 8.31 -1.19 -10.77
C GLU A 105 9.13 -2.04 -11.76
N ALA A 106 9.01 -3.37 -11.68
CA ALA A 106 9.67 -4.28 -12.60
C ALA A 106 9.19 -4.08 -14.06
N VAL A 107 7.90 -3.86 -14.29
CA VAL A 107 7.32 -3.56 -15.61
C VAL A 107 7.90 -2.27 -16.22
N LEU A 108 8.25 -1.29 -15.39
CA LEU A 108 8.91 -0.06 -15.83
C LEU A 108 10.44 -0.18 -15.91
N GLY A 109 11.02 -1.32 -15.57
CA GLY A 109 12.46 -1.56 -15.59
C GLY A 109 13.22 -1.08 -14.36
N HIS A 110 12.52 -0.73 -13.28
CA HIS A 110 13.11 -0.28 -12.01
C HIS A 110 13.42 -1.46 -11.08
N GLY A 111 14.32 -2.37 -11.51
CA GLY A 111 14.60 -3.65 -10.82
C GLY A 111 15.04 -3.50 -9.36
N ASP A 112 15.91 -2.54 -9.07
CA ASP A 112 16.41 -2.29 -7.71
C ASP A 112 15.27 -1.84 -6.78
N ARG A 113 14.40 -0.97 -7.26
CA ARG A 113 13.24 -0.51 -6.51
C ARG A 113 12.21 -1.62 -6.31
N ALA A 114 11.96 -2.44 -7.33
CA ALA A 114 11.11 -3.61 -7.23
C ALA A 114 11.59 -4.56 -6.13
N PHE A 115 12.89 -4.83 -6.08
CA PHE A 115 13.50 -5.68 -5.06
C PHE A 115 13.44 -5.04 -3.66
N GLU A 116 13.65 -3.73 -3.56
CA GLU A 116 13.51 -3.01 -2.29
C GLU A 116 12.11 -3.16 -1.69
N VAL A 117 11.05 -2.98 -2.49
CA VAL A 117 9.66 -3.16 -2.05
C VAL A 117 9.42 -4.62 -1.63
N TYR A 118 9.86 -5.58 -2.44
CA TYR A 118 9.73 -7.01 -2.16
C TYR A 118 10.30 -7.39 -0.80
N ARG A 119 11.55 -6.99 -0.53
CA ARG A 119 12.25 -7.40 0.69
C ARG A 119 11.64 -6.86 2.00
N LYS A 120 10.88 -5.76 1.94
CA LYS A 120 10.24 -5.15 3.12
C LYS A 120 9.16 -6.03 3.74
N THR A 121 8.52 -6.89 2.95
CA THR A 121 7.45 -7.78 3.41
C THR A 121 7.80 -9.26 3.31
N CYS A 122 8.89 -9.61 2.67
CA CYS A 122 9.31 -10.99 2.49
C CYS A 122 9.83 -11.59 3.82
N PRO A 123 9.26 -12.72 4.27
CA PRO A 123 9.61 -13.35 5.56
C PRO A 123 11.10 -13.62 5.76
N ALA A 124 11.83 -13.91 4.68
CA ALA A 124 13.26 -14.19 4.74
C ALA A 124 14.13 -12.97 5.15
N TYR A 125 13.58 -11.75 5.09
CA TYR A 125 14.31 -10.51 5.38
C TYR A 125 13.85 -9.79 6.64
N ILE A 126 12.93 -10.37 7.40
CA ILE A 126 12.37 -9.75 8.61
C ILE A 126 12.91 -10.32 9.92
N GLU A 127 13.86 -11.23 9.87
CA GLU A 127 14.44 -11.85 11.07
C GLU A 127 15.09 -10.81 11.99
N ASP A 128 15.84 -9.86 11.43
CA ASP A 128 16.50 -8.78 12.18
C ASP A 128 15.53 -7.83 12.91
N ILE A 129 14.25 -7.85 12.53
CA ILE A 129 13.19 -7.04 13.15
C ILE A 129 12.12 -7.89 13.83
N SER A 130 12.42 -9.14 14.15
CA SER A 130 11.46 -10.10 14.72
C SER A 130 10.79 -9.59 16.00
N GLU A 131 11.52 -8.85 16.84
CA GLU A 131 11.03 -8.21 18.08
C GLU A 131 9.93 -7.16 17.81
N ILE A 132 9.94 -6.56 16.62
CA ILE A 132 8.94 -5.58 16.18
C ILE A 132 7.82 -6.29 15.41
N HIS A 133 8.19 -7.16 14.48
CA HIS A 133 7.26 -7.85 13.58
C HIS A 133 6.32 -8.83 14.31
N ARG A 134 6.86 -9.62 15.24
CA ARG A 134 6.13 -10.46 16.22
C ARG A 134 5.19 -11.53 15.65
N THR A 135 5.22 -11.84 14.38
CA THR A 135 4.48 -12.96 13.81
C THR A 135 5.37 -14.18 13.65
N GLU A 136 4.76 -15.29 13.26
CA GLU A 136 5.45 -16.56 13.05
C GLU A 136 6.59 -16.43 12.04
N PRO A 137 7.80 -16.95 12.32
CA PRO A 137 8.94 -16.86 11.41
C PRO A 137 8.67 -17.54 10.07
N TYR A 138 9.25 -17.00 9.00
CA TYR A 138 9.17 -17.55 7.63
C TYR A 138 7.78 -17.61 7.01
N VAL A 139 6.81 -16.92 7.60
CA VAL A 139 5.43 -16.87 7.14
C VAL A 139 5.03 -15.44 6.79
N TYR A 140 4.35 -15.27 5.67
CA TYR A 140 3.73 -13.98 5.38
C TYR A 140 2.60 -13.69 6.37
N SER A 141 2.61 -12.49 6.93
CA SER A 141 1.46 -11.95 7.65
C SER A 141 0.45 -11.34 6.67
N GLN A 142 -0.80 -11.23 7.08
CA GLN A 142 -1.81 -10.52 6.29
C GLN A 142 -1.46 -9.04 6.17
N MET A 143 -1.12 -8.44 7.32
CA MET A 143 -0.82 -7.02 7.39
C MET A 143 0.28 -6.71 8.40
N VAL A 144 0.90 -5.56 8.20
CA VAL A 144 1.79 -4.91 9.17
C VAL A 144 1.17 -3.56 9.52
N ALA A 145 1.24 -3.16 10.80
CA ALA A 145 0.75 -1.86 11.25
C ALA A 145 1.50 -0.74 10.52
N GLY A 146 0.74 0.19 9.94
CA GLY A 146 1.25 1.32 9.16
C GLY A 146 1.79 2.45 10.03
N LYS A 147 2.35 3.46 9.39
CA LYS A 147 3.06 4.58 10.06
C LYS A 147 2.20 5.42 11.01
N ASP A 148 0.88 5.38 10.85
CA ASP A 148 -0.06 6.12 11.69
C ASP A 148 -0.51 5.31 12.92
N ALA A 149 -0.13 4.02 13.02
CA ALA A 149 -0.44 3.17 14.17
C ALA A 149 0.61 3.31 15.28
N PRO A 150 0.20 3.27 16.56
CA PRO A 150 1.15 3.24 17.69
C PRO A 150 2.11 2.06 17.66
N THR A 151 1.69 0.95 17.05
CA THR A 151 2.46 -0.28 16.91
C THR A 151 3.12 -0.42 15.53
N PHE A 152 3.53 0.68 14.91
CA PHE A 152 4.14 0.69 13.58
C PHE A 152 5.20 -0.41 13.41
N GLY A 153 5.02 -1.28 12.43
CA GLY A 153 5.89 -2.41 12.14
C GLY A 153 5.43 -3.75 12.73
N GLU A 154 4.46 -3.75 13.66
CA GLU A 154 3.92 -4.99 14.23
C GLU A 154 2.98 -5.68 13.22
N ALA A 155 3.30 -6.92 12.87
CA ALA A 155 2.51 -7.70 11.94
C ALA A 155 1.36 -8.46 12.63
N LYS A 156 0.35 -8.82 11.85
CA LYS A 156 -0.86 -9.53 12.31
C LYS A 156 -1.28 -10.61 11.33
N ASN A 157 -1.95 -11.62 11.87
CA ASN A 157 -2.62 -12.66 11.12
C ASN A 157 -1.66 -13.44 10.20
N SER A 158 -0.73 -14.20 10.79
CA SER A 158 0.11 -15.16 10.06
C SER A 158 -0.76 -16.09 9.20
N TRP A 159 -0.30 -16.44 8.01
CA TRP A 159 -0.96 -17.34 7.03
C TRP A 159 -2.18 -16.76 6.29
N LEU A 160 -2.82 -15.74 6.78
CA LEU A 160 -4.08 -15.21 6.22
C LEU A 160 -3.83 -14.26 5.03
N THR A 161 -3.03 -14.69 4.07
CA THR A 161 -2.71 -13.88 2.88
C THR A 161 -2.34 -14.74 1.68
N GLY A 162 -2.62 -14.23 0.49
CA GLY A 162 -2.16 -14.80 -0.78
C GLY A 162 -0.83 -14.24 -1.27
N THR A 163 -0.08 -13.52 -0.45
CA THR A 163 1.17 -12.82 -0.84
C THR A 163 2.18 -13.73 -1.53
N ALA A 164 2.35 -14.95 -1.05
CA ALA A 164 3.32 -15.92 -1.61
C ALA A 164 3.02 -16.34 -3.05
N ALA A 165 1.85 -16.03 -3.59
CA ALA A 165 1.46 -16.34 -4.97
C ALA A 165 1.92 -15.29 -6.00
N TRP A 166 2.45 -14.14 -5.56
CA TRP A 166 2.90 -13.02 -6.41
C TRP A 166 4.44 -13.01 -6.63
#